data_538929a8e362d7ca6e5d107100252d9f
#
_entry.id   538929a8e362d7ca6e5d107100252d9f
#
_cell.length_a   1.000
_cell.length_b   1.000
_cell.length_c   1.000
_cell.angle_alpha   90.00
_cell.angle_beta   90.00
_cell.angle_gamma   90.00
#
_symmetry.space_group_name_H-M   'P 1'
#
loop_
_entity.id
_entity.type
_entity.pdbx_description
1 polymer ?
#
loop_
_entity_poly.entity_id
_entity_poly.type
_entity_poly.pdbx_seq_one_letter_code
_entity_poly.pdbx_strand_id
1 'polypeptide(L)'
;WGASLRTAAWACAHRVDSYRFTADREALKKSLPILESNARFIMSWFEDDGEGRYLSGPGVSPETGFYAPDGTGPNVLSYVSNGASHDQLLGRESLRNYIYACGELGVQTPTLLKAVQFLRKIPQPAIGPDGRVQEWKQTFEEMQKGHRHISHLYGLFPGTEWDILNTPEYAEAVRKSADFRRKYADMGNNGIRTGWSTAWLINLYAALGDGNAAEDRMYTMLRHYINSNLFDIHPPFQIDGNFGFSSGVAECLIQSRIMQDGFQVILLAPALADGWKKGSATGLRTRGGLKVDLSWQNGRVQATATATRPGKFRFMHQGRKKDLSMNKGAPARREFPP
;
A
#
# COMPACT_ATOMS: atom_id res chain seq x y z
N TRP A 1 4.96 -10.92 -20.15
CA TRP A 1 4.89 -9.79 -19.20
C TRP A 1 5.09 -8.41 -19.86
N GLY A 2 5.30 -8.35 -21.17
CA GLY A 2 5.53 -7.11 -21.93
C GLY A 2 4.38 -6.09 -21.89
N ALA A 3 3.16 -6.48 -21.51
CA ALA A 3 2.01 -5.60 -21.37
C ALA A 3 1.92 -4.93 -19.98
N SER A 4 3.02 -4.87 -19.23
CA SER A 4 3.08 -4.21 -17.91
C SER A 4 3.29 -2.70 -18.06
N LEU A 5 2.25 -1.98 -18.44
CA LEU A 5 2.31 -0.53 -18.72
C LEU A 5 2.39 0.36 -17.47
N ARG A 6 2.09 -0.17 -16.30
CA ARG A 6 1.96 0.55 -15.02
C ARG A 6 3.26 0.88 -14.30
N THR A 7 4.43 0.40 -14.76
CA THR A 7 5.71 0.53 -14.04
C THR A 7 6.06 1.99 -13.75
N ALA A 8 5.82 2.89 -14.71
CA ALA A 8 6.03 4.32 -14.53
C ALA A 8 5.12 4.90 -13.43
N ALA A 9 3.88 4.43 -13.34
CA ALA A 9 2.92 4.84 -12.32
C ALA A 9 3.43 4.50 -10.91
N TRP A 10 3.92 3.28 -10.72
CA TRP A 10 4.51 2.86 -9.44
C TRP A 10 5.74 3.71 -9.07
N ALA A 11 6.67 3.91 -10.02
CA ALA A 11 7.86 4.73 -9.78
C ALA A 11 7.53 6.18 -9.41
N CYS A 12 6.45 6.75 -9.96
CA CYS A 12 5.98 8.11 -9.65
C CYS A 12 5.45 8.25 -8.21
N ALA A 13 4.89 7.19 -7.62
CA ALA A 13 4.37 7.23 -6.25
C ALA A 13 5.45 7.61 -5.23
N HIS A 14 6.68 7.11 -5.39
CA HIS A 14 7.79 7.40 -4.49
C HIS A 14 8.18 8.88 -4.44
N ARG A 15 7.99 9.63 -5.54
CA ARG A 15 8.30 11.07 -5.60
C ARG A 15 7.37 11.88 -4.70
N VAL A 16 6.09 11.52 -4.69
CA VAL A 16 5.09 12.18 -3.86
C VAL A 16 5.24 11.75 -2.41
N ASP A 17 5.53 10.47 -2.16
CA ASP A 17 5.80 9.98 -0.81
C ASP A 17 7.03 10.65 -0.19
N SER A 18 8.11 10.80 -0.95
CA SER A 18 9.28 11.57 -0.52
C SER A 18 8.88 12.98 -0.03
N TYR A 19 8.05 13.68 -0.81
CA TYR A 19 7.53 14.99 -0.40
C TYR A 19 6.69 14.93 0.88
N ARG A 20 5.82 13.92 1.00
CA ARG A 20 4.99 13.76 2.21
C ARG A 20 5.82 13.62 3.48
N PHE A 21 6.99 12.99 3.41
CA PHE A 21 7.92 12.86 4.54
C PHE A 21 8.81 14.08 4.76
N THR A 22 9.32 14.69 3.68
CA THR A 22 10.38 15.72 3.75
C THR A 22 9.85 17.14 3.67
N ALA A 23 8.71 17.35 3.00
CA ALA A 23 8.19 18.65 2.59
C ALA A 23 9.14 19.44 1.66
N ASP A 24 10.01 18.75 0.94
CA ASP A 24 10.90 19.37 -0.06
C ASP A 24 10.09 19.81 -1.28
N ARG A 25 9.68 21.10 -1.23
CA ARG A 25 8.86 21.72 -2.26
C ARG A 25 9.59 21.83 -3.60
N GLU A 26 10.91 22.03 -3.58
CA GLU A 26 11.71 22.11 -4.80
C GLU A 26 11.81 20.73 -5.48
N ALA A 27 12.00 19.66 -4.72
CA ALA A 27 11.95 18.30 -5.25
C ALA A 27 10.59 17.96 -5.84
N LEU A 28 9.49 18.38 -5.18
CA LEU A 28 8.14 18.19 -5.71
C LEU A 28 7.92 18.97 -7.02
N LYS A 29 8.37 20.23 -7.08
CA LYS A 29 8.29 21.07 -8.27
C LYS A 29 9.04 20.45 -9.45
N LYS A 30 10.26 19.93 -9.24
CA LYS A 30 11.02 19.19 -10.25
C LYS A 30 10.33 17.90 -10.69
N SER A 31 9.54 17.29 -9.83
CA SER A 31 8.78 16.06 -10.13
C SER A 31 7.47 16.33 -10.89
N LEU A 32 6.92 17.54 -10.82
CA LEU A 32 5.60 17.86 -11.38
C LEU A 32 5.46 17.53 -12.88
N PRO A 33 6.41 17.84 -13.77
CA PRO A 33 6.31 17.49 -15.19
C PRO A 33 6.22 15.96 -15.42
N ILE A 34 6.94 15.18 -14.60
CA ILE A 34 6.92 13.71 -14.67
C ILE A 34 5.56 13.20 -14.21
N LEU A 35 5.03 13.72 -13.11
CA LEU A 35 3.70 13.35 -12.59
C LEU A 35 2.60 13.72 -13.60
N GLU A 36 2.71 14.89 -14.26
CA GLU A 36 1.76 15.31 -15.30
C GLU A 36 1.84 14.39 -16.53
N SER A 37 3.04 14.05 -17.00
CA SER A 37 3.23 13.12 -18.11
C SER A 37 2.63 11.75 -17.80
N ASN A 38 2.86 11.25 -16.58
CA ASN A 38 2.27 9.99 -16.15
C ASN A 38 0.73 10.07 -16.05
N ALA A 39 0.19 11.18 -15.56
CA ALA A 39 -1.26 11.39 -15.50
C ALA A 39 -1.89 11.39 -16.91
N ARG A 40 -1.23 12.05 -17.88
CA ARG A 40 -1.67 12.02 -19.30
C ARG A 40 -1.62 10.61 -19.88
N PHE A 41 -0.56 9.85 -19.58
CA PHE A 41 -0.45 8.46 -19.99
C PHE A 41 -1.61 7.62 -19.45
N ILE A 42 -1.89 7.71 -18.14
CA ILE A 42 -3.03 6.98 -17.53
C ILE A 42 -4.35 7.34 -18.24
N MET A 43 -4.61 8.62 -18.48
CA MET A 43 -5.83 9.05 -19.15
C MET A 43 -5.92 8.63 -20.63
N SER A 44 -4.79 8.28 -21.28
CA SER A 44 -4.76 7.76 -22.64
C SER A 44 -4.80 6.23 -22.72
N TRP A 45 -4.40 5.55 -21.64
CA TRP A 45 -4.38 4.08 -21.57
C TRP A 45 -5.72 3.48 -21.12
N PHE A 46 -6.46 4.23 -20.28
CA PHE A 46 -7.75 3.78 -19.78
C PHE A 46 -8.85 4.10 -20.80
N GLU A 47 -9.70 3.13 -21.08
CA GLU A 47 -10.78 3.23 -22.07
C GLU A 47 -12.15 3.20 -21.40
N ASP A 48 -13.13 3.87 -21.99
CA ASP A 48 -14.53 3.82 -21.56
C ASP A 48 -15.07 2.40 -21.79
N ASP A 49 -15.68 1.81 -20.78
CA ASP A 49 -16.24 0.44 -20.85
C ASP A 49 -17.64 0.39 -21.45
N GLY A 50 -18.15 1.52 -21.96
CA GLY A 50 -19.50 1.66 -22.50
C GLY A 50 -20.56 1.99 -21.45
N GLU A 51 -20.21 1.99 -20.16
CA GLU A 51 -21.07 2.35 -19.04
C GLU A 51 -20.61 3.66 -18.37
N GLY A 52 -19.69 4.37 -19.01
CA GLY A 52 -19.14 5.64 -18.52
C GLY A 52 -18.07 5.49 -17.44
N ARG A 53 -17.52 4.28 -17.26
CA ARG A 53 -16.39 4.02 -16.38
C ARG A 53 -15.14 3.81 -17.21
N TYR A 54 -13.97 4.18 -16.67
CA TYR A 54 -12.69 3.98 -17.32
C TYR A 54 -11.96 2.76 -16.73
N LEU A 55 -11.63 1.81 -17.56
CA LEU A 55 -10.87 0.61 -17.22
C LEU A 55 -9.52 0.61 -17.95
N SER A 56 -8.47 0.14 -17.25
CA SER A 56 -7.19 -0.12 -17.90
C SER A 56 -7.34 -1.19 -18.97
N GLY A 57 -6.71 -0.99 -20.12
CA GLY A 57 -6.81 -2.03 -21.16
C GLY A 57 -5.91 -1.78 -22.35
N PRO A 58 -5.27 -2.85 -22.87
CA PRO A 58 -5.08 -4.15 -22.20
C PRO A 58 -4.09 -4.08 -21.04
N GLY A 59 -4.20 -5.01 -20.08
CA GLY A 59 -3.31 -5.12 -18.93
C GLY A 59 -3.14 -6.56 -18.46
N VAL A 60 -2.24 -6.75 -17.48
CA VAL A 60 -1.98 -8.06 -16.87
C VAL A 60 -1.94 -7.92 -15.36
N SER A 61 -2.41 -8.92 -14.62
CA SER A 61 -2.03 -9.02 -13.20
C SER A 61 -0.70 -9.77 -13.12
N PRO A 62 0.36 -9.17 -12.55
CA PRO A 62 1.66 -9.84 -12.50
C PRO A 62 1.61 -10.98 -11.48
N GLU A 63 2.19 -12.01 -11.77
CA GLU A 63 2.63 -12.77 -12.95
C GLU A 63 1.74 -14.00 -13.05
N THR A 64 0.41 -13.83 -12.93
CA THR A 64 -0.56 -14.92 -12.87
C THR A 64 -1.60 -14.79 -13.97
N GLY A 65 -2.19 -15.93 -14.32
CA GLY A 65 -3.28 -16.03 -15.26
C GLY A 65 -4.57 -16.49 -14.61
N PHE A 66 -5.60 -16.56 -15.40
CA PHE A 66 -6.94 -17.00 -15.01
C PHE A 66 -7.60 -17.79 -16.13
N TYR A 67 -8.56 -18.61 -15.78
CA TYR A 67 -9.38 -19.33 -16.75
C TYR A 67 -10.65 -18.54 -17.04
N ALA A 68 -10.77 -18.06 -18.28
CA ALA A 68 -11.93 -17.30 -18.74
C ALA A 68 -12.83 -18.17 -19.62
N PRO A 69 -14.16 -18.05 -19.52
CA PRO A 69 -15.06 -18.70 -20.45
C PRO A 69 -14.91 -18.06 -21.84
N ASP A 70 -14.67 -18.87 -22.87
CA ASP A 70 -14.63 -18.40 -24.26
C ASP A 70 -16.01 -18.48 -24.97
N GLY A 71 -17.00 -19.04 -24.27
CA GLY A 71 -18.37 -19.19 -24.79
C GLY A 71 -18.57 -20.39 -25.73
N THR A 72 -17.52 -21.14 -26.10
CA THR A 72 -17.56 -22.22 -27.07
C THR A 72 -17.15 -23.58 -26.50
N GLY A 73 -16.56 -23.65 -25.31
CA GLY A 73 -16.04 -24.88 -24.71
C GLY A 73 -15.50 -24.69 -23.31
N PRO A 74 -14.49 -25.49 -22.90
CA PRO A 74 -13.87 -25.33 -21.58
C PRO A 74 -13.17 -23.99 -21.45
N ASN A 75 -13.08 -23.49 -20.21
CA ASN A 75 -12.42 -22.23 -19.91
C ASN A 75 -10.99 -22.16 -20.47
N VAL A 76 -10.63 -21.04 -21.09
CA VAL A 76 -9.33 -20.82 -21.73
C VAL A 76 -8.42 -20.05 -20.77
N LEU A 77 -7.16 -20.50 -20.62
CA LEU A 77 -6.16 -19.80 -19.84
C LEU A 77 -5.79 -18.47 -20.52
N SER A 78 -5.98 -17.38 -19.80
CA SER A 78 -5.62 -16.03 -20.23
C SER A 78 -4.74 -15.34 -19.21
N TYR A 79 -3.91 -14.41 -19.68
CA TYR A 79 -3.06 -13.54 -18.85
C TYR A 79 -3.41 -12.06 -19.04
N VAL A 80 -4.15 -11.74 -20.07
CA VAL A 80 -4.48 -10.37 -20.46
C VAL A 80 -5.95 -10.11 -20.19
N SER A 81 -6.23 -8.97 -19.56
CA SER A 81 -7.60 -8.51 -19.32
C SER A 81 -7.67 -6.99 -19.37
N ASN A 82 -8.89 -6.48 -19.45
CA ASN A 82 -9.17 -5.09 -19.11
C ASN A 82 -9.52 -5.00 -17.63
N GLY A 83 -9.15 -3.89 -16.99
CA GLY A 83 -9.53 -3.60 -15.61
C GLY A 83 -8.87 -4.52 -14.57
N ALA A 84 -7.62 -4.96 -14.78
CA ALA A 84 -6.86 -5.62 -13.75
C ALA A 84 -6.73 -4.70 -12.52
N SER A 85 -7.01 -5.23 -11.32
CA SER A 85 -7.12 -4.43 -10.09
C SER A 85 -5.86 -3.64 -9.77
N HIS A 86 -4.69 -4.20 -10.01
CA HIS A 86 -3.43 -3.49 -9.81
C HIS A 86 -3.30 -2.28 -10.74
N ASP A 87 -3.71 -2.41 -12.00
CA ASP A 87 -3.68 -1.32 -12.97
C ASP A 87 -4.66 -0.21 -12.56
N GLN A 88 -5.88 -0.58 -12.14
CA GLN A 88 -6.89 0.36 -11.65
C GLN A 88 -6.38 1.16 -10.44
N LEU A 89 -5.78 0.48 -9.46
CA LEU A 89 -5.23 1.09 -8.25
C LEU A 89 -4.10 2.07 -8.56
N LEU A 90 -3.14 1.67 -9.40
CA LEU A 90 -2.04 2.53 -9.81
C LEU A 90 -2.50 3.72 -10.67
N GLY A 91 -3.50 3.51 -11.53
CA GLY A 91 -4.11 4.60 -12.31
C GLY A 91 -4.75 5.64 -11.41
N ARG A 92 -5.55 5.20 -10.43
CA ARG A 92 -6.17 6.07 -9.43
C ARG A 92 -5.13 6.83 -8.60
N GLU A 93 -4.12 6.13 -8.09
CA GLU A 93 -3.06 6.75 -7.29
C GLU A 93 -2.24 7.76 -8.10
N SER A 94 -1.92 7.46 -9.36
CA SER A 94 -1.20 8.36 -10.25
C SER A 94 -1.93 9.70 -10.42
N LEU A 95 -3.22 9.64 -10.69
CA LEU A 95 -4.04 10.85 -10.83
C LEU A 95 -4.15 11.61 -9.50
N ARG A 96 -4.37 10.92 -8.38
CA ARG A 96 -4.40 11.55 -7.05
C ARG A 96 -3.08 12.21 -6.68
N ASN A 97 -1.96 11.55 -6.97
CA ASN A 97 -0.63 12.09 -6.70
C ASN A 97 -0.35 13.35 -7.53
N TYR A 98 -0.76 13.38 -8.80
CA TYR A 98 -0.65 14.57 -9.62
C TYR A 98 -1.54 15.70 -9.11
N ILE A 99 -2.81 15.42 -8.80
CA ILE A 99 -3.78 16.39 -8.23
C ILE A 99 -3.23 16.95 -6.90
N TYR A 100 -2.73 16.08 -6.03
CA TYR A 100 -2.11 16.47 -4.76
C TYR A 100 -0.90 17.40 -4.97
N ALA A 101 0.01 17.04 -5.89
CA ALA A 101 1.19 17.84 -6.17
C ALA A 101 0.83 19.23 -6.73
N CYS A 102 -0.19 19.31 -7.60
CA CYS A 102 -0.72 20.59 -8.09
C CYS A 102 -1.27 21.46 -6.94
N GLY A 103 -2.05 20.86 -6.03
CA GLY A 103 -2.59 21.53 -4.85
C GLY A 103 -1.49 22.08 -3.93
N GLU A 104 -0.51 21.25 -3.61
CA GLU A 104 0.63 21.65 -2.76
C GLU A 104 1.47 22.76 -3.39
N LEU A 105 1.60 22.78 -4.71
CA LEU A 105 2.38 23.79 -5.45
C LEU A 105 1.56 25.05 -5.83
N GLY A 106 0.22 24.99 -5.70
CA GLY A 106 -0.68 26.07 -6.14
C GLY A 106 -0.72 26.20 -7.66
N VAL A 107 -0.54 25.09 -8.40
CA VAL A 107 -0.48 25.10 -9.87
C VAL A 107 -1.81 24.69 -10.46
N GLN A 108 -2.28 25.42 -11.47
CA GLN A 108 -3.47 25.12 -12.25
C GLN A 108 -3.07 24.80 -13.69
N THR A 109 -3.53 23.67 -14.22
CA THR A 109 -3.27 23.25 -15.59
C THR A 109 -4.54 22.67 -16.23
N PRO A 110 -4.67 22.67 -17.56
CA PRO A 110 -5.75 21.96 -18.25
C PRO A 110 -5.74 20.44 -17.93
N THR A 111 -4.58 19.86 -17.72
CA THR A 111 -4.43 18.44 -17.34
C THR A 111 -5.01 18.16 -15.96
N LEU A 112 -4.87 19.09 -15.00
CA LEU A 112 -5.42 18.95 -13.65
C LEU A 112 -6.94 18.80 -13.68
N LEU A 113 -7.65 19.65 -14.41
CA LEU A 113 -9.12 19.59 -14.52
C LEU A 113 -9.56 18.25 -15.13
N LYS A 114 -8.89 17.80 -16.18
CA LYS A 114 -9.15 16.50 -16.80
C LYS A 114 -8.89 15.35 -15.83
N ALA A 115 -7.77 15.38 -15.09
CA ALA A 115 -7.40 14.33 -14.12
C ALA A 115 -8.45 14.20 -13.01
N VAL A 116 -8.97 15.32 -12.49
CA VAL A 116 -10.05 15.32 -11.47
C VAL A 116 -11.32 14.66 -12.00
N GLN A 117 -11.74 14.98 -13.23
CA GLN A 117 -12.93 14.40 -13.85
C GLN A 117 -12.72 12.90 -14.15
N PHE A 118 -11.56 12.56 -14.69
CA PHE A 118 -11.21 11.20 -15.09
C PHE A 118 -11.14 10.26 -13.88
N LEU A 119 -10.52 10.69 -12.78
CA LEU A 119 -10.39 9.90 -11.55
C LEU A 119 -11.75 9.43 -11.01
N ARG A 120 -12.78 10.25 -11.11
CA ARG A 120 -14.15 9.92 -10.65
C ARG A 120 -14.77 8.75 -11.41
N LYS A 121 -14.30 8.49 -12.63
CA LYS A 121 -14.80 7.44 -13.52
C LYS A 121 -14.01 6.14 -13.44
N ILE A 122 -12.85 6.14 -12.79
CA ILE A 122 -12.07 4.90 -12.56
C ILE A 122 -12.68 4.18 -11.35
N PRO A 123 -13.31 3.01 -11.53
CA PRO A 123 -13.91 2.27 -10.42
C PRO A 123 -12.83 1.72 -9.48
N GLN A 124 -13.22 1.49 -8.23
CA GLN A 124 -12.46 0.67 -7.30
C GLN A 124 -12.51 -0.79 -7.75
N PRO A 125 -11.45 -1.59 -7.49
CA PRO A 125 -11.55 -3.03 -7.58
C PRO A 125 -12.73 -3.55 -6.74
N ALA A 126 -13.48 -4.50 -7.29
CA ALA A 126 -14.63 -5.06 -6.59
C ALA A 126 -14.21 -6.04 -5.49
N ILE A 127 -15.06 -6.20 -4.48
CA ILE A 127 -15.00 -7.30 -3.52
C ILE A 127 -15.84 -8.42 -4.10
N GLY A 128 -15.25 -9.60 -4.27
CA GLY A 128 -15.91 -10.78 -4.83
C GLY A 128 -16.93 -11.42 -3.89
N PRO A 129 -17.70 -12.39 -4.38
CA PRO A 129 -18.72 -13.09 -3.57
C PRO A 129 -18.12 -13.89 -2.40
N ASP A 130 -16.85 -14.23 -2.45
CA ASP A 130 -16.07 -14.86 -1.37
C ASP A 130 -15.49 -13.86 -0.37
N GLY A 131 -15.78 -12.58 -0.55
CA GLY A 131 -15.34 -11.48 0.31
C GLY A 131 -13.88 -11.08 0.11
N ARG A 132 -13.19 -11.60 -0.92
CA ARG A 132 -11.82 -11.21 -1.29
C ARG A 132 -11.83 -10.04 -2.28
N VAL A 133 -10.74 -9.29 -2.34
CA VAL A 133 -10.51 -8.32 -3.43
C VAL A 133 -10.37 -9.10 -4.74
N GLN A 134 -11.16 -8.74 -5.74
CA GLN A 134 -11.01 -9.32 -7.08
C GLN A 134 -9.70 -8.88 -7.73
N GLU A 135 -9.00 -9.80 -8.37
CA GLU A 135 -7.74 -9.50 -9.06
C GLU A 135 -7.95 -8.98 -10.49
N TRP A 136 -9.11 -9.30 -11.08
CA TRP A 136 -9.53 -8.87 -12.42
C TRP A 136 -10.93 -8.23 -12.39
N LYS A 137 -11.38 -7.70 -13.51
CA LYS A 137 -12.70 -7.04 -13.64
C LYS A 137 -13.86 -7.87 -13.06
N GLN A 138 -13.73 -9.20 -13.10
CA GLN A 138 -14.72 -10.13 -12.55
C GLN A 138 -14.04 -11.32 -11.88
N THR A 139 -14.82 -12.14 -11.16
CA THR A 139 -14.32 -13.36 -10.53
C THR A 139 -14.04 -14.40 -11.60
N PHE A 140 -12.77 -14.74 -11.78
CA PHE A 140 -12.31 -15.84 -12.58
C PHE A 140 -11.71 -16.94 -11.72
N GLU A 141 -11.59 -18.15 -12.26
CA GLU A 141 -10.80 -19.21 -11.65
C GLU A 141 -9.31 -18.88 -11.81
N GLU A 142 -8.60 -18.79 -10.67
CA GLU A 142 -7.18 -18.44 -10.63
C GLU A 142 -6.32 -19.63 -11.09
N MET A 143 -5.35 -19.41 -11.98
CA MET A 143 -4.39 -20.42 -12.40
C MET A 143 -3.55 -20.92 -11.22
N GLN A 144 -3.18 -20.03 -10.30
CA GLN A 144 -2.32 -20.32 -9.14
C GLN A 144 -2.85 -19.64 -7.88
N LYS A 145 -3.64 -20.35 -7.10
CA LYS A 145 -4.25 -19.81 -5.87
C LYS A 145 -3.25 -19.33 -4.80
N GLY A 146 -2.05 -19.92 -4.76
CA GLY A 146 -0.96 -19.53 -3.84
C GLY A 146 0.13 -18.69 -4.50
N HIS A 147 -0.16 -18.01 -5.61
CA HIS A 147 0.83 -17.23 -6.34
C HIS A 147 1.53 -16.19 -5.45
N ARG A 148 2.83 -15.99 -5.66
CA ARG A 148 3.66 -15.07 -4.87
C ARG A 148 3.30 -13.60 -5.03
N HIS A 149 2.77 -13.20 -6.18
CA HIS A 149 2.29 -11.83 -6.38
C HIS A 149 0.90 -11.63 -5.78
N ILE A 150 0.76 -10.52 -5.05
CA ILE A 150 -0.45 -10.08 -4.37
C ILE A 150 -0.81 -8.64 -4.79
N SER A 151 -0.57 -8.34 -6.05
CA SER A 151 -0.60 -6.99 -6.63
C SER A 151 -1.98 -6.32 -6.52
N HIS A 152 -3.06 -7.11 -6.52
CA HIS A 152 -4.43 -6.62 -6.31
C HIS A 152 -4.66 -6.06 -4.89
N LEU A 153 -3.73 -6.31 -3.95
CA LEU A 153 -3.77 -5.78 -2.58
C LEU A 153 -2.97 -4.47 -2.42
N TYR A 154 -2.38 -3.97 -3.50
CA TYR A 154 -1.63 -2.71 -3.55
C TYR A 154 -2.35 -1.55 -2.87
N GLY A 155 -3.67 -1.48 -2.97
CA GLY A 155 -4.48 -0.39 -2.44
C GLY A 155 -4.36 -0.17 -0.93
N LEU A 156 -4.10 -1.24 -0.15
CA LEU A 156 -3.82 -1.14 1.28
C LEU A 156 -2.35 -0.83 1.56
N PHE A 157 -1.43 -1.54 0.87
CA PHE A 157 0.01 -1.33 0.99
C PHE A 157 0.74 -1.76 -0.29
N PRO A 158 1.67 -0.94 -0.84
CA PRO A 158 2.13 0.36 -0.37
C PRO A 158 1.23 1.55 -0.72
N GLY A 159 0.17 1.34 -1.49
CA GLY A 159 -0.81 2.35 -1.84
C GLY A 159 -1.54 2.95 -0.63
N THR A 160 -2.36 3.96 -0.90
CA THR A 160 -3.12 4.71 0.11
C THR A 160 -4.60 4.81 -0.26
N GLU A 161 -5.09 3.87 -1.07
CA GLU A 161 -6.49 3.83 -1.49
C GLU A 161 -7.40 3.34 -0.38
N TRP A 162 -6.90 2.35 0.38
CA TRP A 162 -7.63 1.66 1.45
C TRP A 162 -6.89 1.76 2.78
N ASP A 163 -7.65 1.76 3.86
CA ASP A 163 -7.14 1.73 5.23
C ASP A 163 -8.17 1.17 6.22
N ILE A 164 -7.72 0.88 7.43
CA ILE A 164 -8.57 0.29 8.48
C ILE A 164 -9.58 1.25 9.12
N LEU A 165 -9.48 2.56 8.85
CA LEU A 165 -10.34 3.58 9.48
C LEU A 165 -11.41 4.09 8.52
N ASN A 166 -11.05 4.36 7.25
CA ASN A 166 -11.95 4.98 6.27
C ASN A 166 -12.59 3.96 5.31
N THR A 167 -11.97 2.79 5.12
CA THR A 167 -12.43 1.72 4.21
C THR A 167 -12.30 0.34 4.85
N PRO A 168 -12.93 0.11 6.02
CA PRO A 168 -12.77 -1.14 6.77
C PRO A 168 -13.24 -2.39 5.99
N GLU A 169 -14.19 -2.24 5.06
CA GLU A 169 -14.65 -3.30 4.18
C GLU A 169 -13.54 -3.79 3.23
N TYR A 170 -12.74 -2.87 2.69
CA TYR A 170 -11.58 -3.24 1.88
C TYR A 170 -10.44 -3.81 2.73
N ALA A 171 -10.22 -3.29 3.94
CA ALA A 171 -9.23 -3.84 4.85
C ALA A 171 -9.55 -5.32 5.17
N GLU A 172 -10.81 -5.65 5.42
CA GLU A 172 -11.25 -7.04 5.64
C GLU A 172 -11.12 -7.90 4.38
N ALA A 173 -11.46 -7.37 3.20
CA ALA A 173 -11.30 -8.08 1.93
C ALA A 173 -9.82 -8.36 1.62
N VAL A 174 -8.91 -7.41 1.93
CA VAL A 174 -7.46 -7.59 1.84
C VAL A 174 -6.98 -8.69 2.80
N ARG A 175 -7.47 -8.71 4.05
CA ARG A 175 -7.16 -9.78 5.02
C ARG A 175 -7.52 -11.15 4.45
N LYS A 176 -8.75 -11.32 3.99
CA LYS A 176 -9.21 -12.57 3.38
C LYS A 176 -8.37 -12.99 2.18
N SER A 177 -7.99 -12.04 1.33
CA SER A 177 -7.15 -12.29 0.17
C SER A 177 -5.72 -12.71 0.57
N ALA A 178 -5.12 -12.02 1.54
CA ALA A 178 -3.78 -12.34 2.05
C ALA A 178 -3.74 -13.72 2.71
N ASP A 179 -4.74 -14.04 3.54
CA ASP A 179 -4.87 -15.34 4.19
C ASP A 179 -5.11 -16.47 3.19
N PHE A 180 -5.91 -16.22 2.15
CA PHE A 180 -6.10 -17.16 1.05
C PHE A 180 -4.79 -17.47 0.32
N ARG A 181 -4.06 -16.44 -0.12
CA ARG A 181 -2.75 -16.59 -0.76
C ARG A 181 -1.78 -17.37 0.12
N ARG A 182 -1.69 -17.00 1.39
CA ARG A 182 -0.85 -17.68 2.39
C ARG A 182 -1.20 -19.15 2.51
N LYS A 183 -2.48 -19.47 2.75
CA LYS A 183 -2.95 -20.85 2.91
C LYS A 183 -2.53 -21.73 1.73
N TYR A 184 -2.78 -21.33 0.51
CA TYR A 184 -2.46 -22.13 -0.66
C TYR A 184 -0.96 -22.18 -0.95
N ALA A 185 -0.20 -21.14 -0.66
CA ALA A 185 1.25 -21.16 -0.72
C ALA A 185 1.85 -22.13 0.31
N ASP A 186 1.33 -22.17 1.55
CA ASP A 186 1.79 -23.04 2.62
C ASP A 186 1.51 -24.53 2.33
N MET A 187 0.46 -24.82 1.56
CA MET A 187 0.13 -26.18 1.13
C MET A 187 1.01 -26.71 -0.03
N GLY A 188 1.99 -25.96 -0.49
CA GLY A 188 2.87 -26.38 -1.59
C GLY A 188 2.23 -26.34 -2.98
N ASN A 189 1.04 -25.78 -3.13
CA ASN A 189 0.32 -25.68 -4.40
C ASN A 189 0.89 -24.56 -5.29
N ASN A 190 2.02 -24.82 -5.96
CA ASN A 190 2.65 -23.96 -6.97
C ASN A 190 2.96 -22.51 -6.52
N GLY A 191 2.97 -22.24 -5.22
CA GLY A 191 3.39 -20.96 -4.66
C GLY A 191 4.92 -20.94 -4.52
N ILE A 192 5.61 -20.37 -5.49
CA ILE A 192 7.01 -20.02 -5.31
C ILE A 192 7.07 -18.88 -4.31
N ARG A 193 7.49 -19.17 -3.10
CA ARG A 193 7.71 -18.16 -2.07
C ARG A 193 9.05 -17.49 -2.29
N THR A 194 9.07 -16.18 -2.08
CA THR A 194 10.29 -15.38 -2.23
C THR A 194 10.40 -14.43 -1.03
N GLY A 195 11.58 -13.93 -0.75
CA GLY A 195 11.79 -12.98 0.34
C GLY A 195 10.93 -11.74 0.17
N TRP A 196 10.89 -11.13 -1.02
CA TRP A 196 10.10 -9.91 -1.26
C TRP A 196 8.59 -10.13 -1.11
N SER A 197 8.04 -11.27 -1.52
CA SER A 197 6.60 -11.50 -1.38
C SER A 197 6.21 -11.75 0.08
N THR A 198 7.07 -12.43 0.84
CA THR A 198 6.91 -12.60 2.29
C THR A 198 7.01 -11.26 3.00
N ALA A 199 7.98 -10.42 2.63
CA ALA A 199 8.11 -9.06 3.15
C ALA A 199 6.88 -8.19 2.85
N TRP A 200 6.26 -8.34 1.67
CA TRP A 200 5.01 -7.63 1.36
C TRP A 200 3.86 -8.08 2.27
N LEU A 201 3.74 -9.38 2.57
CA LEU A 201 2.76 -9.88 3.53
C LEU A 201 3.00 -9.33 4.94
N ILE A 202 4.26 -9.18 5.40
CA ILE A 202 4.58 -8.53 6.68
C ILE A 202 3.96 -7.13 6.71
N ASN A 203 4.18 -6.34 5.67
CA ASN A 203 3.65 -4.98 5.57
C ASN A 203 2.11 -4.93 5.51
N LEU A 204 1.47 -5.87 4.78
CA LEU A 204 0.01 -5.94 4.73
C LEU A 204 -0.59 -6.28 6.10
N TYR A 205 -0.06 -7.29 6.81
CA TYR A 205 -0.54 -7.61 8.15
C TYR A 205 -0.28 -6.48 9.15
N ALA A 206 0.88 -5.81 9.06
CA ALA A 206 1.13 -4.61 9.84
C ALA A 206 0.10 -3.50 9.55
N ALA A 207 -0.21 -3.25 8.27
CA ALA A 207 -1.22 -2.26 7.86
C ALA A 207 -2.64 -2.62 8.33
N LEU A 208 -2.94 -3.91 8.50
CA LEU A 208 -4.19 -4.43 9.06
C LEU A 208 -4.22 -4.40 10.60
N GLY A 209 -3.12 -4.00 11.26
CA GLY A 209 -3.01 -4.03 12.71
C GLY A 209 -2.79 -5.43 13.31
N ASP A 210 -2.42 -6.42 12.50
CA ASP A 210 -2.22 -7.81 12.91
C ASP A 210 -0.73 -8.09 13.16
N GLY A 211 -0.27 -7.76 14.37
CA GLY A 211 1.12 -7.94 14.76
C GLY A 211 1.57 -9.40 14.80
N ASN A 212 0.70 -10.30 15.23
CA ASN A 212 1.03 -11.73 15.32
C ASN A 212 1.22 -12.35 13.93
N ALA A 213 0.34 -12.03 12.98
CA ALA A 213 0.51 -12.49 11.61
C ALA A 213 1.74 -11.87 10.93
N ALA A 214 2.04 -10.59 11.21
CA ALA A 214 3.25 -9.94 10.71
C ALA A 214 4.52 -10.61 11.28
N GLU A 215 4.58 -10.87 12.59
CA GLU A 215 5.69 -11.57 13.25
C GLU A 215 5.90 -12.98 12.70
N ASP A 216 4.82 -13.75 12.50
CA ASP A 216 4.88 -15.08 11.90
C ASP A 216 5.54 -15.05 10.50
N ARG A 217 5.22 -14.03 9.69
CA ARG A 217 5.87 -13.84 8.39
C ARG A 217 7.32 -13.36 8.51
N MET A 218 7.67 -12.56 9.52
CA MET A 218 9.06 -12.21 9.83
C MET A 218 9.88 -13.45 10.12
N TYR A 219 9.39 -14.33 11.00
CA TYR A 219 10.08 -15.60 11.29
C TYR A 219 10.14 -16.53 10.07
N THR A 220 9.08 -16.59 9.27
CA THR A 220 9.09 -17.35 8.01
C THR A 220 10.18 -16.85 7.08
N MET A 221 10.33 -15.53 6.92
CA MET A 221 11.35 -14.95 6.08
C MET A 221 12.75 -15.23 6.60
N LEU A 222 13.00 -15.04 7.89
CA LEU A 222 14.30 -15.28 8.51
C LEU A 222 14.74 -16.74 8.43
N ARG A 223 13.81 -17.69 8.50
CA ARG A 223 14.11 -19.13 8.45
C ARG A 223 14.29 -19.68 7.04
N HIS A 224 13.61 -19.11 6.06
CA HIS A 224 13.47 -19.74 4.74
C HIS A 224 13.93 -18.87 3.56
N TYR A 225 14.02 -17.55 3.76
CA TYR A 225 14.26 -16.60 2.65
C TYR A 225 15.38 -15.61 2.91
N ILE A 226 16.21 -15.85 3.91
CA ILE A 226 17.41 -15.07 4.21
C ILE A 226 18.61 -16.03 4.27
N ASN A 227 19.67 -15.69 3.55
CA ASN A 227 20.97 -16.39 3.62
C ASN A 227 21.74 -15.98 4.87
N SER A 228 22.82 -16.72 5.20
CA SER A 228 23.71 -16.41 6.33
C SER A 228 24.38 -15.03 6.24
N ASN A 229 24.51 -14.47 5.05
CA ASN A 229 24.98 -13.10 4.81
C ASN A 229 23.87 -12.02 4.91
N LEU A 230 22.69 -12.40 5.37
CA LEU A 230 21.50 -11.59 5.51
C LEU A 230 20.85 -11.13 4.18
N PHE A 231 21.31 -11.62 3.03
CA PHE A 231 20.65 -11.34 1.75
C PHE A 231 19.41 -12.20 1.60
N ASP A 232 18.35 -11.61 1.07
CA ASP A 232 17.12 -12.32 0.80
C ASP A 232 17.30 -13.31 -0.37
N ILE A 233 16.37 -14.24 -0.47
CA ILE A 233 16.40 -15.30 -1.49
C ILE A 233 15.22 -15.14 -2.42
N HIS A 234 15.56 -15.01 -3.73
CA HIS A 234 14.59 -15.12 -4.81
C HIS A 234 15.09 -16.02 -5.94
N PRO A 235 16.20 -16.50 -6.05
CA PRO A 235 17.21 -16.63 -7.10
C PRO A 235 16.83 -15.92 -8.43
N PRO A 236 17.62 -14.87 -8.89
CA PRO A 236 18.75 -14.30 -8.12
C PRO A 236 18.29 -13.43 -6.94
N PHE A 237 19.26 -13.00 -6.09
CA PHE A 237 19.02 -12.04 -4.99
C PHE A 237 18.28 -10.79 -5.44
N GLN A 238 17.31 -10.35 -4.64
CA GLN A 238 16.54 -9.12 -4.83
C GLN A 238 16.48 -8.35 -3.50
N ILE A 239 17.06 -7.15 -3.45
CA ILE A 239 17.16 -6.31 -2.23
C ILE A 239 15.79 -5.89 -1.69
N ASP A 240 14.75 -5.95 -2.50
CA ASP A 240 13.36 -5.62 -2.13
C ASP A 240 12.88 -6.39 -0.91
N GLY A 241 13.24 -7.65 -0.75
CA GLY A 241 12.90 -8.43 0.44
C GLY A 241 13.52 -7.85 1.70
N ASN A 242 14.78 -7.46 1.66
CA ASN A 242 15.47 -6.83 2.79
C ASN A 242 14.84 -5.48 3.17
N PHE A 243 14.56 -4.64 2.18
CA PHE A 243 13.92 -3.34 2.42
C PHE A 243 12.48 -3.51 2.92
N GLY A 244 11.74 -4.45 2.30
CA GLY A 244 10.36 -4.75 2.70
C GLY A 244 10.27 -5.32 4.12
N PHE A 245 11.25 -6.13 4.57
CA PHE A 245 11.33 -6.61 5.94
C PHE A 245 11.46 -5.43 6.93
N SER A 246 12.43 -4.55 6.67
CA SER A 246 12.68 -3.37 7.53
C SER A 246 11.48 -2.42 7.55
N SER A 247 10.82 -2.22 6.39
CA SER A 247 9.57 -1.47 6.28
C SER A 247 8.46 -2.10 7.11
N GLY A 248 8.28 -3.42 7.05
CA GLY A 248 7.26 -4.13 7.81
C GLY A 248 7.43 -4.01 9.32
N VAL A 249 8.67 -4.09 9.82
CA VAL A 249 8.96 -3.81 11.24
C VAL A 249 8.59 -2.38 11.61
N ALA A 250 8.95 -1.40 10.78
CA ALA A 250 8.60 0.00 11.03
C ALA A 250 7.07 0.21 11.03
N GLU A 251 6.34 -0.42 10.08
CA GLU A 251 4.88 -0.35 10.01
C GLU A 251 4.18 -1.00 11.23
N CYS A 252 4.78 -2.01 11.86
CA CYS A 252 4.29 -2.53 13.14
C CYS A 252 4.38 -1.50 14.27
N LEU A 253 5.36 -0.60 14.21
CA LEU A 253 5.65 0.37 15.25
C LEU A 253 4.93 1.71 15.03
N ILE A 254 4.85 2.19 13.79
CA ILE A 254 4.25 3.48 13.47
C ILE A 254 3.70 3.50 12.04
N GLN A 255 2.50 4.04 11.86
CA GLN A 255 1.91 4.25 10.53
C GLN A 255 1.41 5.67 10.38
N SER A 256 1.49 6.19 9.15
CA SER A 256 1.10 7.57 8.84
C SER A 256 0.57 7.73 7.42
N ARG A 257 -0.14 6.72 6.89
CA ARG A 257 -0.71 6.79 5.53
C ARG A 257 -2.10 7.40 5.49
N ILE A 258 -2.80 7.44 6.62
CA ILE A 258 -4.20 7.81 6.72
C ILE A 258 -4.36 9.32 6.92
N MET A 259 -5.28 9.92 6.19
CA MET A 259 -5.82 11.25 6.46
C MET A 259 -7.27 11.11 6.92
N GLN A 260 -7.66 11.79 8.00
CA GLN A 260 -9.04 11.77 8.50
C GLN A 260 -9.40 13.15 9.07
N ASP A 261 -10.52 13.72 8.64
CA ASP A 261 -11.03 15.02 9.09
C ASP A 261 -10.01 16.17 9.00
N GLY A 262 -9.12 16.13 8.01
CA GLY A 262 -8.05 17.12 7.82
C GLY A 262 -6.84 16.94 8.75
N PHE A 263 -6.78 15.84 9.51
CA PHE A 263 -5.63 15.44 10.33
C PHE A 263 -4.79 14.36 9.63
N GLN A 264 -3.47 14.50 9.72
CA GLN A 264 -2.57 13.38 9.45
C GLN A 264 -2.66 12.39 10.63
N VAL A 265 -3.20 11.20 10.38
CA VAL A 265 -3.30 10.17 11.42
C VAL A 265 -1.94 9.53 11.63
N ILE A 266 -1.56 9.40 12.90
CA ILE A 266 -0.34 8.71 13.36
C ILE A 266 -0.79 7.55 14.24
N LEU A 267 -0.75 6.34 13.70
CA LEU A 267 -1.02 5.14 14.48
C LEU A 267 0.27 4.77 15.22
N LEU A 268 0.20 4.73 16.53
CA LEU A 268 1.32 4.39 17.41
C LEU A 268 1.21 2.92 17.83
N ALA A 269 2.26 2.15 17.57
CA ALA A 269 2.31 0.72 17.89
C ALA A 269 1.05 -0.04 17.42
N PRO A 270 0.65 0.11 16.12
CA PRO A 270 -0.62 -0.42 15.64
C PRO A 270 -0.64 -1.94 15.53
N ALA A 271 0.53 -2.58 15.39
CA ALA A 271 0.65 -4.01 15.10
C ALA A 271 1.79 -4.66 15.91
N LEU A 272 1.80 -4.44 17.25
CA LEU A 272 2.71 -5.18 18.12
C LEU A 272 2.25 -6.62 18.24
N ALA A 273 3.18 -7.57 18.04
CA ALA A 273 2.92 -8.96 18.36
C ALA A 273 2.82 -9.18 19.88
N ASP A 274 2.12 -10.23 20.30
CA ASP A 274 1.92 -10.56 21.72
C ASP A 274 3.23 -10.75 22.48
N GLY A 275 4.28 -11.20 21.78
CA GLY A 275 5.63 -11.35 22.34
C GLY A 275 6.36 -10.03 22.57
N TRP A 276 5.96 -8.94 21.94
CA TRP A 276 6.62 -7.63 22.00
C TRP A 276 6.13 -6.79 23.18
N LYS A 277 6.23 -7.32 24.40
CA LYS A 277 5.65 -6.72 25.61
C LYS A 277 6.34 -5.44 26.06
N LYS A 278 7.60 -5.23 25.67
CA LYS A 278 8.39 -4.05 26.00
C LYS A 278 9.35 -3.73 24.87
N GLY A 279 9.51 -2.46 24.56
CA GLY A 279 10.46 -2.00 23.58
C GLY A 279 10.47 -0.49 23.41
N SER A 280 11.38 -0.02 22.56
CA SER A 280 11.48 1.37 22.16
C SER A 280 12.08 1.49 20.76
N ALA A 281 11.73 2.55 20.05
CA ALA A 281 12.33 2.95 18.79
C ALA A 281 12.46 4.48 18.77
N THR A 282 13.57 4.99 18.27
CA THR A 282 13.83 6.42 18.22
C THR A 282 14.05 6.90 16.80
N GLY A 283 13.70 8.16 16.52
CA GLY A 283 13.95 8.78 15.23
C GLY A 283 13.03 8.34 14.11
N LEU A 284 11.92 7.65 14.40
CA LEU A 284 10.94 7.26 13.42
C LEU A 284 10.40 8.49 12.67
N ARG A 285 10.26 8.38 11.35
CA ARG A 285 9.74 9.46 10.51
C ARG A 285 8.33 9.13 10.04
N THR A 286 7.51 10.17 9.92
CA THR A 286 6.14 10.02 9.44
C THR A 286 5.84 10.98 8.28
N ARG A 287 4.86 10.63 7.48
CA ARG A 287 4.21 11.59 6.59
C ARG A 287 3.67 12.74 7.45
N GLY A 288 3.59 13.93 6.87
CA GLY A 288 3.28 15.14 7.63
C GLY A 288 4.49 15.78 8.33
N GLY A 289 5.67 15.11 8.32
CA GLY A 289 6.93 15.70 8.79
C GLY A 289 7.08 15.63 10.32
N LEU A 290 6.76 14.51 10.96
CA LEU A 290 7.14 14.29 12.35
C LEU A 290 8.40 13.42 12.44
N LYS A 291 9.20 13.69 13.48
CA LYS A 291 10.14 12.76 14.09
C LYS A 291 9.52 12.26 15.39
N VAL A 292 9.46 10.94 15.56
CA VAL A 292 8.80 10.31 16.70
C VAL A 292 9.74 9.35 17.40
N ASP A 293 9.86 9.49 18.71
CA ASP A 293 10.47 8.52 19.60
C ASP A 293 9.33 7.79 20.33
N LEU A 294 9.33 6.47 20.27
CA LEU A 294 8.26 5.59 20.74
C LEU A 294 8.80 4.61 21.77
N SER A 295 8.05 4.37 22.83
CA SER A 295 8.29 3.26 23.77
C SER A 295 6.98 2.62 24.16
N TRP A 296 7.04 1.32 24.46
CA TRP A 296 5.88 0.59 24.95
C TRP A 296 6.29 -0.42 26.03
N GLN A 297 5.36 -0.65 26.96
CA GLN A 297 5.52 -1.64 28.02
C GLN A 297 4.14 -2.08 28.53
N ASN A 298 3.85 -3.39 28.46
CA ASN A 298 2.62 -3.98 28.98
C ASN A 298 1.34 -3.24 28.53
N GLY A 299 1.20 -2.97 27.23
CA GLY A 299 0.06 -2.26 26.65
C GLY A 299 0.07 -0.73 26.79
N ARG A 300 0.94 -0.15 27.63
CA ARG A 300 1.14 1.29 27.70
C ARG A 300 2.05 1.76 26.58
N VAL A 301 1.65 2.79 25.85
CA VAL A 301 2.43 3.38 24.76
C VAL A 301 2.73 4.85 25.09
N GLN A 302 3.99 5.25 24.93
CA GLN A 302 4.44 6.63 25.06
C GLN A 302 5.15 7.04 23.76
N ALA A 303 4.85 8.25 23.29
CA ALA A 303 5.49 8.83 22.11
C ALA A 303 5.89 10.28 22.39
N THR A 304 7.09 10.66 21.98
CA THR A 304 7.52 12.05 21.88
C THR A 304 7.66 12.39 20.41
N ALA A 305 6.85 13.35 19.94
CA ALA A 305 6.84 13.77 18.55
C ALA A 305 7.38 15.19 18.42
N THR A 306 8.25 15.44 17.44
CA THR A 306 8.73 16.77 17.07
C THR A 306 8.38 17.04 15.61
N ALA A 307 7.65 18.13 15.35
CA ALA A 307 7.26 18.49 14.00
C ALA A 307 8.40 19.22 13.27
N THR A 308 8.70 18.79 12.04
CA THR A 308 9.66 19.48 11.17
C THR A 308 9.00 20.59 10.35
N ARG A 309 7.67 20.61 10.31
CA ARG A 309 6.80 21.65 9.72
C ARG A 309 5.50 21.77 10.51
N PRO A 310 4.76 22.89 10.43
CA PRO A 310 3.44 22.98 11.02
C PRO A 310 2.47 21.94 10.43
N GLY A 311 1.56 21.41 11.24
CA GLY A 311 0.57 20.43 10.81
C GLY A 311 -0.48 20.10 11.87
N LYS A 312 -1.55 19.44 11.42
CA LYS A 312 -2.59 18.87 12.28
C LYS A 312 -2.41 17.36 12.35
N PHE A 313 -2.29 16.81 13.53
CA PHE A 313 -1.99 15.39 13.75
C PHE A 313 -3.00 14.76 14.70
N ARG A 314 -3.44 13.56 14.34
CA ARG A 314 -4.28 12.70 15.18
C ARG A 314 -3.46 11.50 15.60
N PHE A 315 -2.99 11.49 16.83
CA PHE A 315 -2.30 10.34 17.41
C PHE A 315 -3.32 9.31 17.87
N MET A 316 -3.14 8.06 17.46
CA MET A 316 -4.06 6.98 17.82
C MET A 316 -3.31 5.74 18.31
N HIS A 317 -3.88 5.09 19.32
CA HIS A 317 -3.47 3.78 19.80
C HIS A 317 -4.70 3.02 20.33
N GLN A 318 -4.96 1.80 19.84
CA GLN A 318 -6.08 0.94 20.27
C GLN A 318 -7.43 1.67 20.34
N GLY A 319 -7.81 2.40 19.28
CA GLY A 319 -9.05 3.15 19.19
C GLY A 319 -9.10 4.48 19.94
N ARG A 320 -8.17 4.72 20.87
CA ARG A 320 -8.06 6.01 21.58
C ARG A 320 -7.37 7.02 20.69
N LYS A 321 -7.83 8.28 20.68
CA LYS A 321 -7.28 9.34 19.83
C LYS A 321 -6.96 10.61 20.63
N LYS A 322 -5.93 11.34 20.17
CA LYS A 322 -5.55 12.67 20.68
C LYS A 322 -5.16 13.56 19.50
N ASP A 323 -5.95 14.59 19.27
CA ASP A 323 -5.73 15.56 18.20
C ASP A 323 -4.81 16.70 18.69
N LEU A 324 -3.94 17.20 17.80
CA LEU A 324 -3.01 18.27 18.09
C LEU A 324 -2.61 19.04 16.83
N SER A 325 -2.60 20.37 16.94
CA SER A 325 -1.89 21.24 15.99
C SER A 325 -0.47 21.48 16.50
N MET A 326 0.52 21.26 15.67
CA MET A 326 1.94 21.42 16.04
C MET A 326 2.62 22.45 15.17
N ASN A 327 3.45 23.28 15.75
CA ASN A 327 4.37 24.17 15.06
C ASN A 327 5.75 23.50 14.89
N LYS A 328 6.55 23.99 13.94
CA LYS A 328 7.91 23.50 13.70
C LYS A 328 8.76 23.59 14.98
N GLY A 329 9.46 22.51 15.31
CA GLY A 329 10.40 22.43 16.42
C GLY A 329 9.76 22.18 17.80
N ALA A 330 8.44 22.33 17.95
CA ALA A 330 7.78 22.08 19.22
C ALA A 330 7.67 20.57 19.51
N PRO A 331 8.22 20.06 20.62
CA PRO A 331 8.02 18.68 21.01
C PRO A 331 6.63 18.51 21.66
N ALA A 332 6.02 17.37 21.42
CA ALA A 332 4.77 16.98 22.07
C ALA A 332 4.85 15.54 22.57
N ARG A 333 4.61 15.35 23.86
CA ARG A 333 4.54 14.02 24.47
C ARG A 333 3.10 13.50 24.44
N ARG A 334 2.93 12.25 24.07
CA ARG A 334 1.66 11.53 24.07
C ARG A 334 1.82 10.23 24.84
N GLU A 335 0.83 9.93 25.66
CA GLU A 335 0.77 8.70 26.44
C GLU A 335 -0.61 8.08 26.28
N PHE A 336 -0.63 6.78 26.05
CA PHE A 336 -1.83 5.96 25.96
C PHE A 336 -1.68 4.85 27.01
N PRO A 337 -2.55 4.80 28.03
CA PRO A 337 -2.57 3.74 29.02
C PRO A 337 -3.00 2.42 28.36
N PRO A 338 -2.78 1.28 29.04
CA PRO A 338 -3.24 -0.03 28.60
C PRO A 338 -4.74 -0.08 28.30
#